data_2aca1f9124f1ab975a4b3b7eb6d49ce7
#
_entry.id   2aca1f9124f1ab975a4b3b7eb6d49ce7
#
_cell.length_a   1.000
_cell.length_b   1.000
_cell.length_c   1.000
_cell.angle_alpha   90.00
_cell.angle_beta   90.00
_cell.angle_gamma   90.00
#
_symmetry.space_group_name_H-M   'P 1'
#
loop_
_entity.id
_entity.type
_entity.pdbx_description
1 polymer ?
#
loop_
_entity_poly.entity_id
_entity_poly.type
_entity_poly.pdbx_seq_one_letter_code
_entity_poly.pdbx_strand_id
1 'polypeptide(L)'
;MPPAGSLERYRVMEWQNYVTAELHKSFTPLFHSDVDANAKKALAAVLYKKLVWLDGQLAGKSYLTGSDFTAADAYLFVVLGWAKFVQIDLGELQHIGSFMARVAARPEVRAAMQTEGLVA
;
A
#
# COMPACT_ATOMS: atom_id res chain seq x y z
N MET A 1 -6.19 17.17 0.54
CA MET A 1 -7.07 16.67 -0.54
C MET A 1 -7.28 17.75 -1.59
N PRO A 2 -7.11 17.45 -2.90
CA PRO A 2 -7.37 18.43 -3.94
C PRO A 2 -8.83 18.92 -3.96
N PRO A 3 -9.10 20.09 -4.59
CA PRO A 3 -10.45 20.64 -4.61
C PRO A 3 -11.47 19.71 -5.24
N ALA A 4 -12.70 19.77 -4.73
CA ALA A 4 -13.82 19.00 -5.28
C ALA A 4 -14.01 19.35 -6.77
N GLY A 5 -14.25 18.33 -7.59
CA GLY A 5 -14.46 18.50 -9.03
C GLY A 5 -13.17 18.60 -9.86
N SER A 6 -12.00 18.68 -9.22
CA SER A 6 -10.74 18.72 -9.97
C SER A 6 -10.34 17.32 -10.45
N LEU A 7 -9.58 17.25 -11.54
CA LEU A 7 -9.05 15.98 -12.04
C LEU A 7 -8.15 15.32 -11.01
N GLU A 8 -7.36 16.12 -10.29
CA GLU A 8 -6.45 15.64 -9.27
C GLU A 8 -7.22 14.92 -8.15
N ARG A 9 -8.37 15.45 -7.76
CA ARG A 9 -9.22 14.82 -6.74
C ARG A 9 -9.76 13.48 -7.24
N TYR A 10 -10.20 13.40 -8.50
CA TYR A 10 -10.67 12.14 -9.09
C TYR A 10 -9.56 11.10 -9.13
N ARG A 11 -8.32 11.50 -9.41
CA ARG A 11 -7.18 10.58 -9.41
C ARG A 11 -6.87 10.05 -8.02
N VAL A 12 -6.97 10.90 -6.99
CA VAL A 12 -6.81 10.44 -5.60
C VAL A 12 -7.90 9.42 -5.26
N MET A 13 -9.15 9.71 -5.61
CA MET A 13 -10.28 8.81 -5.36
C MET A 13 -10.13 7.49 -6.12
N GLU A 14 -9.64 7.54 -7.35
CA GLU A 14 -9.39 6.36 -8.16
C GLU A 14 -8.36 5.44 -7.49
N TRP A 15 -7.25 6.01 -7.00
CA TRP A 15 -6.24 5.25 -6.30
C TRP A 15 -6.73 4.71 -4.97
N GLN A 16 -7.50 5.50 -4.20
CA GLN A 16 -8.11 5.02 -2.97
C GLN A 16 -9.02 3.82 -3.23
N ASN A 17 -9.82 3.89 -4.31
CA ASN A 17 -10.68 2.79 -4.69
C ASN A 17 -9.88 1.54 -5.10
N TYR A 18 -8.79 1.72 -5.83
CA TYR A 18 -7.90 0.62 -6.21
C TYR A 18 -7.33 -0.06 -4.96
N VAL A 19 -6.81 0.73 -4.02
CA VAL A 19 -6.25 0.18 -2.78
C VAL A 19 -7.30 -0.61 -2.01
N THR A 20 -8.52 -0.09 -1.91
CA THR A 20 -9.61 -0.77 -1.22
C THR A 20 -10.01 -2.07 -1.93
N ALA A 21 -10.30 -2.00 -3.22
CA ALA A 21 -10.90 -3.11 -3.95
C ALA A 21 -9.89 -4.19 -4.28
N GLU A 22 -8.66 -3.81 -4.63
CA GLU A 22 -7.68 -4.76 -5.16
C GLU A 22 -6.66 -5.20 -4.11
N LEU A 23 -6.24 -4.32 -3.22
CA LEU A 23 -5.19 -4.63 -2.26
C LEU A 23 -5.75 -4.98 -0.89
N HIS A 24 -6.51 -4.09 -0.26
CA HIS A 24 -7.07 -4.32 1.07
C HIS A 24 -7.85 -5.64 1.11
N LYS A 25 -8.76 -5.83 0.15
CA LYS A 25 -9.59 -7.04 0.10
C LYS A 25 -8.77 -8.29 -0.21
N SER A 26 -7.64 -8.15 -0.91
CA SER A 26 -6.76 -9.28 -1.18
C SER A 26 -5.93 -9.69 0.03
N PHE A 27 -5.60 -8.75 0.91
CA PHE A 27 -4.92 -9.06 2.16
C PHE A 27 -5.83 -9.71 3.19
N THR A 28 -7.10 -9.33 3.24
CA THR A 28 -8.03 -9.77 4.30
C THR A 28 -8.06 -11.28 4.51
N PRO A 29 -8.23 -12.12 3.46
CA PRO A 29 -8.27 -13.58 3.68
C PRO A 29 -6.98 -14.15 4.25
N LEU A 30 -5.85 -13.47 4.05
CA LEU A 30 -4.55 -13.95 4.53
C LEU A 30 -4.42 -13.84 6.05
N PHE A 31 -5.26 -13.03 6.68
CA PHE A 31 -5.29 -12.89 8.14
C PHE A 31 -6.26 -13.86 8.80
N HIS A 32 -7.11 -14.55 8.04
CA HIS A 32 -8.12 -15.45 8.61
C HIS A 32 -7.53 -16.84 8.87
N SER A 33 -7.69 -17.32 10.07
CA SER A 33 -7.16 -18.64 10.48
C SER A 33 -7.94 -19.81 9.88
N ASP A 34 -9.18 -19.59 9.46
CA ASP A 34 -10.04 -20.62 8.86
C ASP A 34 -9.79 -20.81 7.36
N VAL A 35 -8.93 -20.01 6.75
CA VAL A 35 -8.48 -20.22 5.37
C VAL A 35 -7.26 -21.14 5.41
N ASP A 36 -7.31 -22.26 4.65
CA ASP A 36 -6.21 -23.23 4.70
C ASP A 36 -4.92 -22.71 4.04
N ALA A 37 -3.80 -23.37 4.35
CA ALA A 37 -2.49 -22.91 3.90
C ALA A 37 -2.32 -22.91 2.37
N ASN A 38 -2.90 -23.88 1.68
CA ASN A 38 -2.84 -23.94 0.20
C ASN A 38 -3.63 -22.79 -0.43
N ALA A 39 -4.81 -22.50 0.11
CA ALA A 39 -5.63 -21.38 -0.36
C ALA A 39 -4.91 -20.05 -0.11
N LYS A 40 -4.30 -19.88 1.06
CA LYS A 40 -3.52 -18.66 1.37
C LYS A 40 -2.35 -18.49 0.40
N LYS A 41 -1.66 -19.57 0.07
CA LYS A 41 -0.54 -19.53 -0.87
C LYS A 41 -1.00 -19.05 -2.25
N ALA A 42 -2.14 -19.57 -2.74
CA ALA A 42 -2.69 -19.15 -4.01
C ALA A 42 -3.13 -17.69 -4.00
N LEU A 43 -3.79 -17.25 -2.92
CA LEU A 43 -4.24 -15.87 -2.76
C LEU A 43 -3.04 -14.91 -2.67
N ALA A 44 -1.99 -15.31 -1.96
CA ALA A 44 -0.77 -14.51 -1.85
C ALA A 44 -0.09 -14.34 -3.21
N ALA A 45 -0.09 -15.38 -4.04
CA ALA A 45 0.49 -15.31 -5.38
C ALA A 45 -0.28 -14.33 -6.27
N VAL A 46 -1.62 -14.32 -6.19
CA VAL A 46 -2.45 -13.36 -6.92
C VAL A 46 -2.17 -11.94 -6.44
N LEU A 47 -2.13 -11.75 -5.12
CA LEU A 47 -1.82 -10.45 -4.54
C LEU A 47 -0.44 -9.96 -4.99
N TYR A 48 0.56 -10.83 -4.99
CA TYR A 48 1.91 -10.46 -5.39
C TYR A 48 1.95 -9.95 -6.84
N LYS A 49 1.19 -10.55 -7.74
CA LYS A 49 1.09 -10.05 -9.12
C LYS A 49 0.55 -8.63 -9.18
N LYS A 50 -0.43 -8.32 -8.33
CA LYS A 50 -0.97 -6.96 -8.23
C LYS A 50 0.08 -6.00 -7.70
N LEU A 51 0.90 -6.45 -6.75
CA LEU A 51 1.98 -5.63 -6.19
C LEU A 51 3.08 -5.37 -7.22
N VAL A 52 3.39 -6.34 -8.08
CA VAL A 52 4.34 -6.15 -9.19
C VAL A 52 3.83 -5.07 -10.14
N TRP A 53 2.54 -5.11 -10.48
CA TRP A 53 1.93 -4.08 -11.32
C TRP A 53 2.02 -2.70 -10.66
N LEU A 54 1.68 -2.64 -9.37
CA LEU A 54 1.75 -1.39 -8.60
C LEU A 54 3.18 -0.84 -8.56
N ASP A 55 4.16 -1.72 -8.37
CA ASP A 55 5.57 -1.33 -8.37
C ASP A 55 5.94 -0.61 -9.67
N GLY A 56 5.48 -1.14 -10.80
CA GLY A 56 5.67 -0.50 -12.09
C GLY A 56 4.98 0.86 -12.21
N GLN A 57 3.81 1.01 -11.60
CA GLN A 57 3.09 2.28 -11.61
C GLN A 57 3.79 3.35 -10.77
N LEU A 58 4.55 2.96 -9.76
CA LEU A 58 5.32 3.89 -8.93
C LEU A 58 6.66 4.30 -9.56
N ALA A 59 7.08 3.63 -10.63
CA ALA A 59 8.33 3.94 -11.31
C ALA A 59 8.32 5.40 -11.80
N GLY A 60 9.36 6.15 -11.43
CA GLY A 60 9.48 7.56 -11.82
C GLY A 60 8.57 8.51 -11.06
N LYS A 61 7.85 8.03 -10.05
CA LYS A 61 6.95 8.87 -9.24
C LYS A 61 7.38 8.84 -7.78
N SER A 62 7.18 9.95 -7.10
CA SER A 62 7.37 9.99 -5.63
C SER A 62 6.17 9.38 -4.92
N TYR A 63 4.96 9.62 -5.43
CA TYR A 63 3.69 9.17 -4.85
C TYR A 63 2.74 8.73 -5.95
N LEU A 64 1.59 8.16 -5.57
CA LEU A 64 0.64 7.58 -6.52
C LEU A 64 0.16 8.55 -7.61
N THR A 65 -0.11 9.80 -7.23
CA THR A 65 -0.58 10.81 -8.18
C THR A 65 0.54 11.66 -8.77
N GLY A 66 1.79 11.38 -8.43
CA GLY A 66 2.96 12.11 -8.94
C GLY A 66 3.87 12.61 -7.83
N SER A 67 3.95 13.93 -7.67
CA SER A 67 4.87 14.56 -6.70
C SER A 67 4.25 14.87 -5.34
N ASP A 68 2.92 14.82 -5.23
CA ASP A 68 2.22 15.22 -4.01
C ASP A 68 1.77 14.03 -3.19
N PHE A 69 2.02 14.10 -1.88
CA PHE A 69 1.52 13.12 -0.93
C PHE A 69 0.02 13.34 -0.70
N THR A 70 -0.78 12.29 -0.84
CA THR A 70 -2.24 12.37 -0.68
C THR A 70 -2.74 11.29 0.27
N ALA A 71 -4.04 11.35 0.58
CA ALA A 71 -4.70 10.33 1.39
C ALA A 71 -4.56 8.92 0.79
N ALA A 72 -4.49 8.82 -0.54
CA ALA A 72 -4.28 7.53 -1.21
C ALA A 72 -2.93 6.92 -0.83
N ASP A 73 -1.89 7.75 -0.73
CA ASP A 73 -0.55 7.27 -0.33
C ASP A 73 -0.53 6.82 1.12
N ALA A 74 -1.20 7.56 2.01
CA ALA A 74 -1.30 7.18 3.41
C ALA A 74 -1.98 5.82 3.56
N TYR A 75 -3.08 5.61 2.84
CA TYR A 75 -3.81 4.36 2.86
C TYR A 75 -2.96 3.21 2.30
N LEU A 76 -2.32 3.43 1.16
CA LEU A 76 -1.44 2.42 0.55
C LEU A 76 -0.31 2.03 1.51
N PHE A 77 0.29 3.00 2.18
CA PHE A 77 1.36 2.75 3.15
C PHE A 77 0.91 1.79 4.25
N VAL A 78 -0.27 2.03 4.80
CA VAL A 78 -0.84 1.18 5.86
C VAL A 78 -1.05 -0.24 5.34
N VAL A 79 -1.69 -0.37 4.18
CA VAL A 79 -2.02 -1.67 3.59
C VAL A 79 -0.75 -2.45 3.23
N LEU A 80 0.23 -1.81 2.61
CA LEU A 80 1.51 -2.45 2.28
C LEU A 80 2.28 -2.87 3.54
N GLY A 81 2.10 -2.14 4.63
CA GLY A 81 2.69 -2.51 5.92
C GLY A 81 2.21 -3.85 6.46
N TRP A 82 1.09 -4.35 5.97
CA TRP A 82 0.56 -5.66 6.40
C TRP A 82 1.32 -6.84 5.79
N ALA A 83 2.10 -6.63 4.73
CA ALA A 83 2.78 -7.70 4.02
C ALA A 83 3.67 -8.55 4.93
N LYS A 84 4.38 -7.91 5.85
CA LYS A 84 5.27 -8.61 6.78
C LYS A 84 4.53 -9.55 7.73
N PHE A 85 3.26 -9.26 8.03
CA PHE A 85 2.46 -10.07 8.95
C PHE A 85 1.88 -11.32 8.29
N VAL A 86 1.91 -11.37 6.95
CA VAL A 86 1.41 -12.51 6.17
C VAL A 86 2.51 -13.12 5.30
N GLN A 87 3.78 -12.83 5.64
CA GLN A 87 4.98 -13.37 5.00
C GLN A 87 5.07 -13.11 3.49
N ILE A 88 4.64 -11.94 3.07
CA ILE A 88 4.85 -11.49 1.69
C ILE A 88 6.11 -10.61 1.68
N ASP A 89 7.13 -11.04 0.95
CA ASP A 89 8.39 -10.32 0.83
C ASP A 89 8.29 -9.28 -0.29
N LEU A 90 8.47 -8.01 0.06
CA LEU A 90 8.46 -6.89 -0.88
C LEU A 90 9.86 -6.51 -1.36
N GLY A 91 10.88 -7.28 -0.95
CA GLY A 91 12.29 -6.91 -1.15
C GLY A 91 12.71 -6.74 -2.60
N GLU A 92 12.08 -7.44 -3.54
CA GLU A 92 12.38 -7.32 -4.96
C GLU A 92 11.62 -6.19 -5.65
N LEU A 93 10.64 -5.59 -4.97
CA LEU A 93 9.82 -4.50 -5.49
C LEU A 93 10.43 -3.16 -5.08
N GLN A 94 11.43 -2.73 -5.83
CA GLN A 94 12.26 -1.57 -5.48
C GLN A 94 11.49 -0.26 -5.40
N HIS A 95 10.53 -0.05 -6.29
CA HIS A 95 9.75 1.19 -6.31
C HIS A 95 8.79 1.25 -5.12
N ILE A 96 8.20 0.12 -4.76
CA ILE A 96 7.40 0.00 -3.54
C ILE A 96 8.29 0.24 -2.32
N GLY A 97 9.48 -0.36 -2.28
CA GLY A 97 10.42 -0.16 -1.18
C GLY A 97 10.80 1.30 -0.99
N SER A 98 11.10 1.99 -2.09
CA SER A 98 11.42 3.43 -2.06
C SER A 98 10.22 4.25 -1.59
N PHE A 99 9.02 3.92 -2.05
CA PHE A 99 7.78 4.57 -1.62
C PHE A 99 7.58 4.40 -0.11
N MET A 100 7.72 3.17 0.40
CA MET A 100 7.55 2.88 1.82
C MET A 100 8.54 3.67 2.68
N ALA A 101 9.81 3.73 2.26
CA ALA A 101 10.84 4.50 2.97
C ALA A 101 10.53 6.00 2.95
N ARG A 102 10.06 6.51 1.81
CA ARG A 102 9.73 7.93 1.66
C ARG A 102 8.57 8.35 2.53
N VAL A 103 7.51 7.54 2.58
CA VAL A 103 6.35 7.84 3.43
C VAL A 103 6.72 7.70 4.90
N ALA A 104 7.45 6.66 5.28
CA ALA A 104 7.88 6.44 6.67
C ALA A 104 8.76 7.57 7.20
N ALA A 105 9.48 8.27 6.33
CA ALA A 105 10.35 9.39 6.70
C ALA A 105 9.58 10.69 6.96
N ARG A 106 8.29 10.77 6.59
CA ARG A 106 7.50 11.97 6.84
C ARG A 106 7.28 12.16 8.33
N PRO A 107 7.51 13.37 8.89
CA PRO A 107 7.42 13.57 10.34
C PRO A 107 6.06 13.19 10.93
N GLU A 108 4.97 13.53 10.26
CA GLU A 108 3.62 13.22 10.72
C GLU A 108 3.34 11.71 10.71
N VAL A 109 3.87 10.99 9.74
CA VAL A 109 3.73 9.53 9.65
C VAL A 109 4.57 8.88 10.74
N ARG A 110 5.79 9.35 10.93
CA ARG A 110 6.71 8.83 11.95
C ARG A 110 6.14 9.01 13.35
N ALA A 111 5.56 10.17 13.62
CA ALA A 111 4.91 10.45 14.90
C ALA A 111 3.74 9.51 15.15
N ALA A 112 2.90 9.27 14.13
CA ALA A 112 1.78 8.35 14.24
C ALA A 112 2.25 6.91 14.50
N MET A 113 3.30 6.46 13.82
CA MET A 113 3.86 5.14 14.01
C MET A 113 4.44 4.96 15.42
N GLN A 114 5.11 5.98 15.93
CA GLN A 114 5.64 5.95 17.29
C GLN A 114 4.51 5.87 18.33
N THR A 115 3.45 6.64 18.15
CA THR A 115 2.28 6.61 19.03
C THR A 115 1.63 5.23 19.05
N GLU A 116 1.60 4.55 17.90
CA GLU A 116 1.04 3.21 17.79
C GLU A 116 2.03 2.09 18.18
N GLY A 117 3.27 2.44 18.52
CA GLY A 117 4.29 1.46 18.89
C GLY A 117 4.86 0.67 17.72
N LEU A 118 4.69 1.14 16.49
CA LEU A 118 5.18 0.46 15.29
C LEU A 118 6.65 0.73 15.00
N VAL A 119 7.21 1.76 15.60
CA VAL A 119 8.65 2.06 15.54
C VAL A 119 9.12 2.50 16.93
N ALA A 120 10.38 2.25 17.20
CA ALA A 120 11.00 2.60 18.48
C ALA A 120 11.23 4.11 18.59
#